data_072944609985f9ae7861f3f08505ab76
#
_entry.id   072944609985f9ae7861f3f08505ab76
#
_cell.length_a   1.000
_cell.length_b   1.000
_cell.length_c   1.000
_cell.angle_alpha   90.00
_cell.angle_beta   90.00
_cell.angle_gamma   90.00
#
_symmetry.space_group_name_H-M   'P 1'
#
loop_
_entity.id
_entity.type
_entity.pdbx_description
1 polymer ?
#
loop_
_entity_poly.entity_id
_entity_poly.type
_entity_poly.pdbx_seq_one_letter_code
_entity_poly.pdbx_strand_id
1 'polypeptide(L)'
;MTTSSAKIPFSVEIGRMIEVLAAQIYPSPFALLRENVQNSFDAILLRRHLGQTFVPSISVTPEAQRIVVTDNGIGMSDQELKMHFWRAGSSSKNTSDARAAGVVGTFGIGAMANFGIAEELVVESESAVSGVRTRCRAQRSTLSVTEECIDFEALESRQTPGTEVSATMQIDKAIDVAQAVSYLRAFVEYLDIDIKINEELVSRQPLEN
;
A
#
# COMPACT_ATOMS: atom_id res chain seq x y z
N MET A 1 19.94 50.41 -18.56
CA MET A 1 18.72 49.56 -18.48
C MET A 1 19.09 48.30 -17.70
N THR A 2 18.69 48.18 -16.43
CA THR A 2 18.95 47.00 -15.61
C THR A 2 17.90 45.96 -15.95
N THR A 3 18.31 44.87 -16.59
CA THR A 3 17.45 43.70 -16.81
C THR A 3 17.17 43.05 -15.47
N SER A 4 15.92 43.16 -14.97
CA SER A 4 15.47 42.46 -13.80
C SER A 4 15.29 40.95 -14.15
N SER A 5 16.15 40.12 -13.61
CA SER A 5 15.99 38.65 -13.68
C SER A 5 15.13 38.18 -12.53
N ALA A 6 13.96 37.66 -12.80
CA ALA A 6 13.10 37.02 -11.80
C ALA A 6 13.20 35.47 -11.89
N LYS A 7 13.30 34.81 -10.75
CA LYS A 7 13.21 33.34 -10.65
C LYS A 7 11.83 32.96 -10.12
N ILE A 8 11.23 31.98 -10.74
CA ILE A 8 9.94 31.39 -10.27
C ILE A 8 10.17 29.94 -9.83
N PRO A 9 9.44 29.41 -8.86
CA PRO A 9 9.50 27.99 -8.51
C PRO A 9 8.90 27.13 -9.62
N PHE A 10 9.41 25.91 -9.75
CA PHE A 10 8.74 24.90 -10.56
C PHE A 10 7.50 24.41 -9.81
N SER A 11 6.34 24.48 -10.43
CA SER A 11 5.07 24.02 -9.85
C SER A 11 4.62 22.73 -10.52
N VAL A 12 3.97 21.87 -9.73
CA VAL A 12 3.48 20.56 -10.16
C VAL A 12 2.02 20.44 -9.78
N GLU A 13 1.17 20.05 -10.73
CA GLU A 13 -0.20 19.65 -10.48
C GLU A 13 -0.22 18.18 -10.08
N ILE A 14 -0.45 17.90 -8.77
CA ILE A 14 -0.37 16.56 -8.20
C ILE A 14 -1.33 15.57 -8.85
N GLY A 15 -2.56 15.98 -9.14
CA GLY A 15 -3.57 15.14 -9.81
C GLY A 15 -3.08 14.65 -11.17
N ARG A 16 -2.48 15.55 -11.97
CA ARG A 16 -1.94 15.21 -13.27
C ARG A 16 -0.73 14.29 -13.19
N MET A 17 0.13 14.48 -12.19
CA MET A 17 1.24 13.56 -11.94
C MET A 17 0.77 12.15 -11.59
N ILE A 18 -0.24 12.02 -10.72
CA ILE A 18 -0.81 10.72 -10.36
C ILE A 18 -1.36 10.03 -11.61
N GLU A 19 -2.08 10.73 -12.48
CA GLU A 19 -2.59 10.16 -13.75
C GLU A 19 -1.45 9.65 -14.65
N VAL A 20 -0.40 10.44 -14.82
CA VAL A 20 0.76 10.05 -15.64
C VAL A 20 1.47 8.84 -15.03
N LEU A 21 1.71 8.84 -13.73
CA LEU A 21 2.35 7.73 -13.03
C LEU A 21 1.49 6.46 -13.09
N ALA A 22 0.20 6.58 -12.86
CA ALA A 22 -0.73 5.45 -12.95
C ALA A 22 -0.75 4.86 -14.36
N ALA A 23 -0.81 5.68 -15.41
CA ALA A 23 -0.83 5.21 -16.78
C ALA A 23 0.49 4.57 -17.24
N GLN A 24 1.63 5.04 -16.71
CA GLN A 24 2.97 4.60 -17.15
C GLN A 24 3.52 3.43 -16.32
N ILE A 25 3.29 3.45 -15.02
CA ILE A 25 3.88 2.48 -14.07
C ILE A 25 2.89 1.35 -13.76
N TYR A 26 1.60 1.67 -13.77
CA TYR A 26 0.51 0.74 -13.43
C TYR A 26 -0.51 0.63 -14.58
N PRO A 27 -0.13 -0.01 -15.71
CA PRO A 27 -0.99 -0.08 -16.90
C PRO A 27 -2.26 -0.91 -16.67
N SER A 28 -2.32 -1.70 -15.61
CA SER A 28 -3.48 -2.51 -15.23
C SER A 28 -4.13 -1.97 -13.95
N PRO A 29 -5.47 -1.88 -13.87
CA PRO A 29 -6.16 -1.55 -12.63
C PRO A 29 -5.88 -2.55 -11.50
N PHE A 30 -5.44 -3.78 -11.85
CA PHE A 30 -5.06 -4.81 -10.88
C PHE A 30 -3.64 -4.63 -10.33
N ALA A 31 -2.84 -3.74 -10.90
CA ALA A 31 -1.48 -3.48 -10.41
C ALA A 31 -1.48 -2.96 -8.96
N LEU A 32 -2.50 -2.18 -8.55
CA LEU A 32 -2.66 -1.76 -7.16
C LEU A 32 -2.89 -2.96 -6.21
N LEU A 33 -3.63 -3.97 -6.65
CA LEU A 33 -3.84 -5.21 -5.87
C LEU A 33 -2.51 -5.92 -5.63
N ARG A 34 -1.74 -6.10 -6.69
CA ARG A 34 -0.41 -6.70 -6.60
C ARG A 34 0.51 -5.90 -5.70
N GLU A 35 0.52 -4.57 -5.82
CA GLU A 35 1.36 -3.70 -5.00
C GLU A 35 1.00 -3.80 -3.52
N ASN A 36 -0.29 -3.76 -3.18
CA ASN A 36 -0.73 -3.88 -1.79
C ASN A 36 -0.43 -5.26 -1.21
N VAL A 37 -0.65 -6.34 -1.97
CA VAL A 37 -0.29 -7.70 -1.55
C VAL A 37 1.22 -7.86 -1.39
N GLN A 38 2.03 -7.30 -2.30
CA GLN A 38 3.49 -7.30 -2.17
C GLN A 38 3.95 -6.53 -0.93
N ASN A 39 3.34 -5.38 -0.64
CA ASN A 39 3.64 -4.61 0.56
C ASN A 39 3.30 -5.38 1.84
N SER A 40 2.17 -6.09 1.85
CA SER A 40 1.75 -6.97 2.94
C SER A 40 2.74 -8.14 3.14
N PHE A 41 3.18 -8.75 2.04
CA PHE A 41 4.17 -9.82 2.08
C PHE A 41 5.52 -9.32 2.64
N ASP A 42 6.00 -8.17 2.18
CA ASP A 42 7.21 -7.53 2.67
C ASP A 42 7.11 -7.21 4.19
N ALA A 43 5.96 -6.73 4.65
CA ALA A 43 5.71 -6.46 6.07
C ALA A 43 5.77 -7.74 6.92
N ILE A 44 5.30 -8.86 6.40
CA ILE A 44 5.41 -10.17 7.04
C ILE A 44 6.87 -10.64 7.11
N LEU A 45 7.63 -10.48 6.02
CA LEU A 45 9.06 -10.83 6.01
C LEU A 45 9.84 -10.03 7.04
N LEU A 46 9.58 -8.72 7.15
CA LEU A 46 10.21 -7.86 8.16
C LEU A 46 9.87 -8.32 9.58
N ARG A 47 8.62 -8.67 9.87
CA ARG A 47 8.20 -9.16 11.17
C ARG A 47 8.86 -10.49 11.53
N ARG A 48 8.98 -11.41 10.57
CA ARG A 48 9.74 -12.67 10.72
C ARG A 48 11.22 -12.40 11.00
N HIS A 49 11.83 -11.45 10.28
CA HIS A 49 13.24 -11.08 10.45
C HIS A 49 13.55 -10.56 11.86
N LEU A 50 12.61 -9.87 12.49
CA LEU A 50 12.69 -9.44 13.90
C LEU A 50 12.54 -10.59 14.92
N GLY A 51 12.41 -11.83 14.47
CA GLY A 51 12.28 -13.01 15.32
C GLY A 51 10.94 -13.14 16.03
N GLN A 52 9.89 -12.40 15.61
CA GLN A 52 8.57 -12.52 16.22
C GLN A 52 7.86 -13.79 15.73
N THR A 53 7.27 -14.54 16.69
CA THR A 53 6.50 -15.75 16.38
C THR A 53 5.03 -15.39 16.14
N PHE A 54 4.52 -15.71 14.96
CA PHE A 54 3.12 -15.52 14.58
C PHE A 54 2.77 -16.43 13.39
N VAL A 55 1.50 -16.61 13.10
CA VAL A 55 1.04 -17.30 11.89
C VAL A 55 0.78 -16.24 10.82
N PRO A 56 1.63 -16.15 9.78
CA PRO A 56 1.50 -15.11 8.75
C PRO A 56 0.22 -15.27 7.95
N SER A 57 -0.46 -14.18 7.71
CA SER A 57 -1.68 -14.17 6.89
C SER A 57 -1.87 -12.86 6.15
N ILE A 58 -2.41 -12.96 4.93
CA ILE A 58 -2.91 -11.83 4.14
C ILE A 58 -4.35 -12.16 3.74
N SER A 59 -5.24 -11.19 3.87
CA SER A 59 -6.62 -11.28 3.40
C SER A 59 -6.89 -10.20 2.36
N VAL A 60 -7.52 -10.56 1.25
CA VAL A 60 -7.90 -9.64 0.18
C VAL A 60 -9.38 -9.78 -0.08
N THR A 61 -10.10 -8.66 -0.03
CA THR A 61 -11.53 -8.60 -0.34
C THR A 61 -11.74 -7.60 -1.49
N PRO A 62 -11.71 -8.08 -2.74
CA PRO A 62 -12.03 -7.26 -3.90
C PRO A 62 -13.55 -7.20 -4.11
N GLU A 63 -14.08 -5.98 -4.15
CA GLU A 63 -15.44 -5.63 -4.54
C GLU A 63 -15.38 -4.68 -5.74
N ALA A 64 -16.48 -4.51 -6.47
CA ALA A 64 -16.50 -3.67 -7.67
C ALA A 64 -16.03 -2.23 -7.43
N GLN A 65 -16.38 -1.65 -6.28
CA GLN A 65 -16.07 -0.26 -5.93
C GLN A 65 -15.10 -0.13 -4.74
N ARG A 66 -14.61 -1.25 -4.20
CA ARG A 66 -13.74 -1.24 -3.02
C ARG A 66 -12.80 -2.42 -3.03
N ILE A 67 -11.58 -2.19 -2.57
CA ILE A 67 -10.62 -3.26 -2.30
C ILE A 67 -10.14 -3.08 -0.86
N VAL A 68 -10.10 -4.18 -0.12
CA VAL A 68 -9.47 -4.23 1.20
C VAL A 68 -8.37 -5.27 1.18
N VAL A 69 -7.17 -4.89 1.62
CA VAL A 69 -6.04 -5.78 1.81
C VAL A 69 -5.59 -5.65 3.26
N THR A 70 -5.57 -6.75 3.98
CA THR A 70 -5.19 -6.81 5.40
C THR A 70 -4.07 -7.80 5.58
N ASP A 71 -3.05 -7.43 6.35
CA ASP A 71 -1.96 -8.32 6.76
C ASP A 71 -1.75 -8.27 8.27
N ASN A 72 -1.05 -9.27 8.79
CA ASN A 72 -0.56 -9.30 10.15
C ASN A 72 0.98 -9.19 10.21
N GLY A 73 1.55 -8.40 9.31
CA GLY A 73 2.99 -8.11 9.26
C GLY A 73 3.46 -7.20 10.39
N ILE A 74 4.59 -6.52 10.17
CA ILE A 74 5.22 -5.65 11.18
C ILE A 74 4.36 -4.42 11.51
N GLY A 75 3.47 -4.00 10.60
CA GLY A 75 2.73 -2.75 10.71
C GLY A 75 3.63 -1.51 10.66
N MET A 76 3.04 -0.35 10.85
CA MET A 76 3.72 0.95 10.81
C MET A 76 3.27 1.81 11.99
N SER A 77 4.21 2.52 12.61
CA SER A 77 3.94 3.62 13.53
C SER A 77 3.42 4.84 12.78
N ASP A 78 2.88 5.84 13.51
CA ASP A 78 2.47 7.13 12.93
C ASP A 78 3.61 7.85 12.21
N GLN A 79 4.83 7.75 12.72
CA GLN A 79 6.01 8.33 12.09
C GLN A 79 6.37 7.61 10.79
N GLU A 80 6.32 6.28 10.75
CA GLU A 80 6.59 5.49 9.55
C GLU A 80 5.54 5.74 8.47
N LEU A 81 4.26 5.87 8.86
CA LEU A 81 3.18 6.27 7.93
C LEU A 81 3.49 7.63 7.29
N LYS A 82 3.86 8.64 8.08
CA LYS A 82 4.20 10.00 7.60
C LYS A 82 5.46 10.01 6.72
N MET A 83 6.49 9.30 7.13
CA MET A 83 7.82 9.39 6.51
C MET A 83 7.99 8.48 5.30
N HIS A 84 7.20 7.39 5.21
CA HIS A 84 7.40 6.34 4.21
C HIS A 84 6.15 6.06 3.39
N PHE A 85 4.99 5.83 4.01
CA PHE A 85 3.79 5.46 3.28
C PHE A 85 3.23 6.63 2.47
N TRP A 86 3.07 7.81 3.11
CA TRP A 86 2.48 9.00 2.51
C TRP A 86 3.49 9.92 1.81
N ARG A 87 4.75 9.54 1.76
CA ARG A 87 5.79 10.30 1.09
C ARG A 87 6.24 9.62 -0.20
N ALA A 88 5.87 10.20 -1.33
CA ALA A 88 6.29 9.69 -2.63
C ALA A 88 7.82 9.70 -2.79
N GLY A 89 8.36 8.61 -3.33
CA GLY A 89 9.81 8.45 -3.52
C GLY A 89 10.58 8.10 -2.24
N SER A 90 9.91 7.97 -1.09
CA SER A 90 10.51 7.47 0.15
C SER A 90 10.17 5.99 0.33
N SER A 91 11.16 5.17 0.63
CA SER A 91 10.95 3.75 0.93
C SER A 91 11.76 3.35 2.16
N SER A 92 11.08 2.87 3.20
CA SER A 92 11.70 2.21 4.36
C SER A 92 12.41 0.91 3.97
N LYS A 93 12.11 0.38 2.79
CA LYS A 93 12.63 -0.89 2.25
C LYS A 93 14.08 -0.78 1.77
N ASN A 94 14.66 0.41 1.70
CA ASN A 94 16.07 0.64 1.33
C ASN A 94 17.06 0.52 2.50
N THR A 95 16.62 0.04 3.66
CA THR A 95 17.49 -0.21 4.82
C THR A 95 18.24 -1.55 4.68
N SER A 96 19.33 -1.71 5.44
CA SER A 96 20.08 -2.97 5.53
C SER A 96 19.20 -4.13 5.97
N ASP A 97 18.33 -3.89 6.96
CA ASP A 97 17.45 -4.89 7.56
C ASP A 97 16.35 -5.33 6.57
N ALA A 98 15.79 -4.41 5.82
CA ALA A 98 14.81 -4.72 4.78
C ALA A 98 15.44 -5.59 3.66
N ARG A 99 16.65 -5.27 3.23
CA ARG A 99 17.38 -6.10 2.26
C ARG A 99 17.72 -7.48 2.81
N ALA A 100 18.17 -7.57 4.08
CA ALA A 100 18.46 -8.83 4.75
C ALA A 100 17.20 -9.69 4.94
N ALA A 101 16.03 -9.06 5.12
CA ALA A 101 14.73 -9.74 5.18
C ALA A 101 14.19 -10.19 3.81
N GLY A 102 14.85 -9.84 2.69
CA GLY A 102 14.41 -10.21 1.34
C GLY A 102 13.28 -9.33 0.77
N VAL A 103 13.10 -8.12 1.29
CA VAL A 103 12.07 -7.17 0.84
C VAL A 103 12.39 -6.63 -0.55
N VAL A 104 11.42 -6.65 -1.45
CA VAL A 104 11.60 -6.36 -2.89
C VAL A 104 11.08 -4.99 -3.32
N GLY A 105 10.18 -4.35 -2.57
CA GLY A 105 9.59 -3.07 -2.94
C GLY A 105 10.60 -1.92 -2.98
N THR A 106 10.76 -1.26 -4.12
CA THR A 106 11.87 -0.32 -4.37
C THR A 106 11.47 1.14 -4.59
N PHE A 107 10.24 1.45 -5.00
CA PHE A 107 9.95 2.79 -5.55
C PHE A 107 9.33 3.80 -4.59
N GLY A 108 8.77 3.38 -3.44
CA GLY A 108 8.17 4.30 -2.47
C GLY A 108 6.99 5.12 -3.04
N ILE A 109 6.26 4.57 -4.01
CA ILE A 109 5.11 5.23 -4.66
C ILE A 109 3.81 4.46 -4.46
N GLY A 110 3.80 3.45 -3.58
CA GLY A 110 2.66 2.54 -3.39
C GLY A 110 1.36 3.25 -3.02
N ALA A 111 1.40 4.24 -2.12
CA ALA A 111 0.22 5.03 -1.79
C ALA A 111 -0.31 5.80 -3.01
N MET A 112 0.59 6.44 -3.79
CA MET A 112 0.20 7.17 -5.00
C MET A 112 -0.37 6.26 -6.08
N ALA A 113 0.14 5.01 -6.18
CA ALA A 113 -0.36 4.04 -7.14
C ALA A 113 -1.85 3.74 -6.94
N ASN A 114 -2.30 3.68 -5.68
CA ASN A 114 -3.72 3.47 -5.38
C ASN A 114 -4.60 4.58 -5.99
N PHE A 115 -4.17 5.84 -5.93
CA PHE A 115 -4.92 6.97 -6.46
C PHE A 115 -5.00 7.02 -8.00
N GLY A 116 -4.36 6.12 -8.72
CA GLY A 116 -4.60 5.94 -10.15
C GLY A 116 -6.05 5.58 -10.46
N ILE A 117 -6.70 4.79 -9.59
CA ILE A 117 -8.10 4.39 -9.74
C ILE A 117 -8.95 4.63 -8.48
N ALA A 118 -8.35 4.80 -7.31
CA ALA A 118 -9.08 5.09 -6.08
C ALA A 118 -9.40 6.58 -5.94
N GLU A 119 -10.58 6.88 -5.42
CA GLU A 119 -10.98 8.21 -4.95
C GLU A 119 -10.60 8.41 -3.49
N GLU A 120 -10.70 7.35 -2.69
CA GLU A 120 -10.35 7.41 -1.27
C GLU A 120 -9.42 6.26 -0.89
N LEU A 121 -8.45 6.56 -0.06
CA LEU A 121 -7.55 5.59 0.56
C LEU A 121 -7.60 5.74 2.08
N VAL A 122 -7.94 4.65 2.75
CA VAL A 122 -7.87 4.52 4.20
C VAL A 122 -6.83 3.48 4.55
N VAL A 123 -5.92 3.83 5.44
CA VAL A 123 -4.87 2.93 5.93
C VAL A 123 -4.93 2.90 7.44
N GLU A 124 -5.12 1.72 7.98
CA GLU A 124 -5.05 1.48 9.42
C GLU A 124 -3.87 0.56 9.71
N SER A 125 -2.98 0.97 10.59
CA SER A 125 -1.79 0.18 10.89
C SER A 125 -1.49 0.18 12.39
N GLU A 126 -1.08 -0.98 12.89
CA GLU A 126 -0.58 -1.16 14.26
C GLU A 126 0.84 -1.71 14.19
N SER A 127 1.79 -0.96 14.74
CA SER A 127 3.21 -1.34 14.73
C SER A 127 3.50 -2.47 15.73
N ALA A 128 4.10 -3.54 15.27
CA ALA A 128 4.58 -4.65 16.12
C ALA A 128 5.74 -4.26 17.03
N VAL A 129 6.38 -3.10 16.78
CA VAL A 129 7.52 -2.62 17.56
C VAL A 129 7.07 -1.67 18.65
N SER A 130 6.22 -0.70 18.33
CA SER A 130 5.78 0.35 19.26
C SER A 130 4.42 0.10 19.88
N GLY A 131 3.59 -0.78 19.29
CA GLY A 131 2.19 -0.98 19.68
C GLY A 131 1.28 0.21 19.31
N VAL A 132 1.81 1.24 18.66
CA VAL A 132 1.03 2.40 18.22
C VAL A 132 0.14 1.99 17.06
N ARG A 133 -1.15 2.33 17.15
CA ARG A 133 -2.14 2.12 16.11
C ARG A 133 -2.65 3.46 15.59
N THR A 134 -2.60 3.62 14.28
CA THR A 134 -2.99 4.86 13.61
C THR A 134 -3.87 4.54 12.41
N ARG A 135 -4.90 5.34 12.20
CA ARG A 135 -5.69 5.37 10.96
C ARG A 135 -5.34 6.64 10.20
N CYS A 136 -5.10 6.49 8.91
CA CYS A 136 -4.92 7.61 7.98
C CYS A 136 -5.99 7.56 6.92
N ARG A 137 -6.47 8.73 6.46
CA ARG A 137 -7.43 8.86 5.37
C ARG A 137 -7.02 9.98 4.44
N ALA A 138 -7.07 9.72 3.16
CA ALA A 138 -6.86 10.73 2.13
C ALA A 138 -7.86 10.56 0.98
N GLN A 139 -8.28 11.68 0.38
CA GLN A 139 -9.12 11.73 -0.80
C GLN A 139 -8.33 12.27 -1.98
N ARG A 140 -8.48 11.65 -3.15
CA ARG A 140 -7.78 12.04 -4.38
C ARG A 140 -8.02 13.50 -4.75
N SER A 141 -9.26 13.95 -4.60
CA SER A 141 -9.70 15.30 -4.97
C SER A 141 -9.07 16.41 -4.11
N THR A 142 -8.56 16.09 -2.91
CA THR A 142 -7.94 17.04 -1.98
C THR A 142 -6.44 16.88 -1.84
N LEU A 143 -5.81 15.95 -2.58
CA LEU A 143 -4.37 15.74 -2.49
C LEU A 143 -3.60 17.01 -2.84
N SER A 144 -2.66 17.39 -1.98
CA SER A 144 -1.81 18.57 -2.10
C SER A 144 -0.37 18.24 -1.73
N VAL A 145 0.57 18.97 -2.29
CA VAL A 145 2.00 18.95 -1.88
C VAL A 145 2.38 20.14 -1.02
N THR A 146 1.48 21.11 -0.88
CA THR A 146 1.70 22.37 -0.15
C THR A 146 0.81 22.50 1.07
N GLU A 147 -0.29 21.75 1.14
CA GLU A 147 -1.28 21.82 2.21
C GLU A 147 -1.46 20.46 2.87
N GLU A 148 -1.85 20.46 4.14
CA GLU A 148 -2.22 19.24 4.86
C GLU A 148 -3.49 18.66 4.25
N CYS A 149 -3.43 17.41 3.80
CA CYS A 149 -4.52 16.76 3.07
C CYS A 149 -4.74 15.29 3.49
N ILE A 150 -4.04 14.83 4.52
CA ILE A 150 -4.15 13.47 5.04
C ILE A 150 -4.56 13.54 6.49
N ASP A 151 -5.72 12.99 6.81
CA ASP A 151 -6.20 12.87 8.18
C ASP A 151 -5.42 11.78 8.91
N PHE A 152 -5.01 12.06 10.15
CA PHE A 152 -4.36 11.11 11.06
C PHE A 152 -5.15 11.01 12.36
N GLU A 153 -5.55 9.80 12.70
CA GLU A 153 -6.30 9.48 13.92
C GLU A 153 -5.53 8.41 14.71
N ALA A 154 -5.17 8.74 15.97
CA ALA A 154 -4.62 7.76 16.90
C ALA A 154 -5.74 6.86 17.42
N LEU A 155 -5.54 5.55 17.38
CA LEU A 155 -6.51 4.56 17.85
C LEU A 155 -5.95 3.77 19.04
N GLU A 156 -6.86 3.18 19.82
CA GLU A 156 -6.47 2.21 20.84
C GLU A 156 -5.86 0.95 20.20
N SER A 157 -4.76 0.46 20.79
CA SER A 157 -4.10 -0.77 20.33
C SER A 157 -5.06 -1.97 20.48
N ARG A 158 -5.10 -2.80 19.44
CA ARG A 158 -5.79 -4.11 19.46
C ARG A 158 -4.87 -5.24 19.87
N GLN A 159 -3.57 -4.98 20.06
CA GLN A 159 -2.53 -5.99 20.28
C GLN A 159 -2.42 -7.00 19.12
N THR A 160 -2.82 -6.57 17.94
CA THR A 160 -2.79 -7.34 16.71
C THR A 160 -2.06 -6.53 15.62
N PRO A 161 -0.72 -6.55 15.61
CA PRO A 161 0.06 -5.79 14.62
C PRO A 161 -0.26 -6.20 13.20
N GLY A 162 -0.11 -5.24 12.29
CA GLY A 162 -0.36 -5.41 10.87
C GLY A 162 -0.93 -4.15 10.23
N THR A 163 -1.31 -4.26 8.97
CA THR A 163 -1.85 -3.15 8.20
C THR A 163 -3.11 -3.57 7.45
N GLU A 164 -4.09 -2.69 7.42
CA GLU A 164 -5.24 -2.75 6.53
C GLU A 164 -5.22 -1.55 5.59
N VAL A 165 -5.26 -1.82 4.29
CA VAL A 165 -5.40 -0.81 3.23
C VAL A 165 -6.75 -0.99 2.59
N SER A 166 -7.60 0.03 2.65
CA SER A 166 -8.91 0.08 2.00
C SER A 166 -8.94 1.19 0.95
N ALA A 167 -9.10 0.82 -0.31
CA ALA A 167 -9.19 1.71 -1.44
C ALA A 167 -10.62 1.70 -1.99
N THR A 168 -11.30 2.85 -1.98
CA THR A 168 -12.61 3.05 -2.62
C THR A 168 -12.39 3.65 -4.01
N MET A 169 -12.94 3.01 -5.04
CA MET A 169 -12.70 3.38 -6.43
C MET A 169 -13.42 4.65 -6.84
N GLN A 170 -12.87 5.37 -7.82
CA GLN A 170 -13.59 6.40 -8.55
C GLN A 170 -14.82 5.79 -9.21
N ILE A 171 -15.90 6.55 -9.33
CA ILE A 171 -17.22 6.06 -9.75
C ILE A 171 -17.20 5.36 -11.12
N ASP A 172 -16.30 5.80 -12.00
CA ASP A 172 -16.11 5.29 -13.37
C ASP A 172 -15.01 4.21 -13.48
N LYS A 173 -14.42 3.80 -12.35
CA LYS A 173 -13.26 2.88 -12.27
C LYS A 173 -13.61 1.57 -11.55
N ALA A 174 -14.84 1.08 -11.72
CA ALA A 174 -15.23 -0.21 -11.17
C ALA A 174 -14.31 -1.35 -11.63
N ILE A 175 -14.05 -2.28 -10.72
CA ILE A 175 -13.18 -3.44 -10.96
C ILE A 175 -14.04 -4.65 -11.31
N ASP A 176 -13.64 -5.39 -12.32
CA ASP A 176 -14.15 -6.74 -12.53
C ASP A 176 -13.57 -7.67 -11.47
N VAL A 177 -14.42 -8.06 -10.51
CA VAL A 177 -14.03 -8.86 -9.35
C VAL A 177 -13.51 -10.25 -9.77
N ALA A 178 -14.12 -10.88 -10.77
CA ALA A 178 -13.70 -12.20 -11.23
C ALA A 178 -12.29 -12.15 -11.86
N GLN A 179 -12.04 -11.14 -12.67
CA GLN A 179 -10.71 -10.91 -13.25
C GLN A 179 -9.68 -10.55 -12.16
N ALA A 180 -10.04 -9.74 -11.18
CA ALA A 180 -9.18 -9.37 -10.05
C ALA A 180 -8.76 -10.62 -9.23
N VAL A 181 -9.72 -11.48 -8.92
CA VAL A 181 -9.46 -12.75 -8.22
C VAL A 181 -8.54 -13.65 -9.03
N SER A 182 -8.81 -13.83 -10.33
CA SER A 182 -7.98 -14.65 -11.21
C SER A 182 -6.55 -14.13 -11.33
N TYR A 183 -6.40 -12.80 -11.45
CA TYR A 183 -5.10 -12.14 -11.52
C TYR A 183 -4.29 -12.34 -10.23
N LEU A 184 -4.91 -12.12 -9.07
CA LEU A 184 -4.25 -12.30 -7.78
C LEU A 184 -3.89 -13.75 -7.51
N ARG A 185 -4.79 -14.70 -7.82
CA ARG A 185 -4.54 -16.13 -7.64
C ARG A 185 -3.27 -16.56 -8.35
N ALA A 186 -3.11 -16.22 -9.62
CA ALA A 186 -1.91 -16.52 -10.40
C ALA A 186 -0.62 -15.89 -9.81
N PHE A 187 -0.76 -14.78 -9.08
CA PHE A 187 0.38 -14.11 -8.46
C PHE A 187 0.81 -14.73 -7.12
N VAL A 188 -0.14 -15.29 -6.35
CA VAL A 188 0.09 -15.69 -4.95
C VAL A 188 0.06 -17.22 -4.71
N GLU A 189 -0.37 -18.03 -5.69
CA GLU A 189 -0.68 -19.45 -5.51
C GLU A 189 0.46 -20.28 -4.91
N TYR A 190 1.72 -19.94 -5.18
CA TYR A 190 2.90 -20.67 -4.69
C TYR A 190 3.57 -20.02 -3.46
N LEU A 191 3.03 -18.93 -2.94
CA LEU A 191 3.62 -18.27 -1.77
C LEU A 191 3.42 -19.12 -0.50
N ASP A 192 4.45 -19.19 0.35
CA ASP A 192 4.48 -19.98 1.59
C ASP A 192 3.89 -19.23 2.80
N ILE A 193 2.81 -18.52 2.60
CA ILE A 193 2.01 -17.90 3.65
C ILE A 193 0.53 -18.05 3.33
N ASP A 194 -0.34 -17.98 4.35
CA ASP A 194 -1.78 -18.04 4.13
C ASP A 194 -2.27 -16.75 3.48
N ILE A 195 -2.73 -16.85 2.23
CA ILE A 195 -3.37 -15.74 1.52
C ILE A 195 -4.78 -16.16 1.15
N LYS A 196 -5.74 -15.39 1.64
CA LYS A 196 -7.16 -15.60 1.37
C LYS A 196 -7.70 -14.50 0.46
N ILE A 197 -8.48 -14.88 -0.53
CA ILE A 197 -9.27 -13.98 -1.35
C ILE A 197 -10.73 -14.32 -1.14
N ASN A 198 -11.53 -13.36 -0.65
CA ASN A 198 -12.94 -13.60 -0.26
C ASN A 198 -13.08 -14.82 0.66
N GLU A 199 -12.25 -14.91 1.71
CA GLU A 199 -12.17 -16.02 2.70
C GLU A 199 -11.67 -17.36 2.15
N GLU A 200 -11.48 -17.52 0.83
CA GLU A 200 -10.92 -18.72 0.23
C GLU A 200 -9.40 -18.71 0.27
N LEU A 201 -8.76 -19.75 0.78
CA LEU A 201 -7.31 -19.93 0.76
C LEU A 201 -6.85 -20.19 -0.69
N VAL A 202 -5.99 -19.33 -1.22
CA VAL A 202 -5.56 -19.36 -2.62
C VAL A 202 -4.04 -19.55 -2.81
N SER A 203 -3.30 -19.57 -1.72
CA SER A 203 -1.84 -19.78 -1.70
C SER A 203 -1.47 -21.22 -1.33
N ARG A 204 -0.16 -21.50 -1.22
CA ARG A 204 0.42 -22.79 -0.82
C ARG A 204 0.04 -23.96 -1.74
N GLN A 205 -0.20 -23.69 -3.01
CA GLN A 205 -0.44 -24.77 -3.97
C GLN A 205 0.84 -25.60 -4.17
N PRO A 206 0.75 -26.93 -4.27
CA PRO A 206 1.90 -27.76 -4.57
C PRO A 206 2.40 -27.43 -5.99
N LEU A 207 3.72 -27.36 -6.14
CA LEU A 207 4.31 -27.27 -7.47
C LEU A 207 3.98 -28.58 -8.20
N GLU A 208 3.28 -28.49 -9.33
CA GLU A 208 3.11 -29.65 -10.21
C GLU A 208 4.49 -30.04 -10.79
N ASN A 209 4.88 -31.29 -10.56
CA ASN A 209 6.13 -31.87 -11.08
C ASN A 209 5.99 -32.25 -12.54
#